data_f45a110503f6fab1238746987099f0fb
#
_entry.id   f45a110503f6fab1238746987099f0fb
#
_cell.length_a   1.000
_cell.length_b   1.000
_cell.length_c   1.000
_cell.angle_alpha   90.00
_cell.angle_beta   90.00
_cell.angle_gamma   90.00
#
_symmetry.space_group_name_H-M   'P 1'
#
loop_
_entity.id
_entity.type
_entity.pdbx_description
1 polymer ?
#
loop_
_entity_poly.entity_id
_entity_poly.type
_entity_poly.pdbx_seq_one_letter_code
_entity_poly.pdbx_strand_id
1 'polypeptide(L)'
;MLNEFLCRKELSLYKLSEISGIPYSTLNDIVNYKVDIANIRAGIVFKLAGILGLSMDELYGLCTRQIDVYSEEYSVNGSVYVKNKQYILEFQYHNRVFKEELCPVKKEATMFIDSIAEWQMEKMIRKQEMEEMYELCIKAKG
;
A
#
# COMPACT_ATOMS: atom_id res chain seq x y z
N MET A 1 4.02 -1.56 3.54
CA MET A 1 3.10 -1.80 4.65
C MET A 1 3.60 -2.96 5.49
N LEU A 2 3.38 -2.91 6.79
CA LEU A 2 3.92 -3.91 7.71
C LEU A 2 3.42 -5.33 7.40
N ASN A 3 2.16 -5.47 7.08
CA ASN A 3 1.58 -6.77 6.72
C ASN A 3 2.31 -7.44 5.54
N GLU A 4 2.60 -6.67 4.51
CA GLU A 4 3.35 -7.15 3.35
C GLU A 4 4.75 -7.59 3.74
N PHE A 5 5.44 -6.79 4.54
CA PHE A 5 6.77 -7.10 5.04
C PHE A 5 6.77 -8.41 5.83
N LEU A 6 5.81 -8.59 6.75
CA LEU A 6 5.69 -9.83 7.54
C LEU A 6 5.39 -11.03 6.66
N CYS A 7 4.55 -10.88 5.63
CA CYS A 7 4.27 -11.96 4.68
C CYS A 7 5.53 -12.37 3.91
N ARG A 8 6.33 -11.43 3.46
CA ARG A 8 7.60 -11.69 2.77
C ARG A 8 8.62 -12.40 3.68
N LYS A 9 8.59 -12.12 4.97
CA LYS A 9 9.44 -12.77 5.98
C LYS A 9 8.86 -14.09 6.50
N GLU A 10 7.69 -14.49 6.01
CA GLU A 10 6.98 -15.69 6.48
C GLU A 10 6.75 -15.69 8.00
N LEU A 11 6.50 -14.51 8.55
CA LEU A 11 6.33 -14.28 9.97
C LEU A 11 4.86 -13.95 10.30
N SER A 12 4.20 -14.80 11.09
CA SER A 12 2.84 -14.55 11.55
C SER A 12 2.82 -13.55 12.71
N LEU A 13 1.69 -12.87 12.90
CA LEU A 13 1.50 -11.99 14.06
C LEU A 13 1.60 -12.76 15.37
N TYR A 14 1.10 -13.99 15.40
CA TYR A 14 1.18 -14.85 16.58
C TYR A 14 2.62 -15.13 16.96
N LYS A 15 3.45 -15.51 15.98
CA LYS A 15 4.88 -15.77 16.19
C LYS A 15 5.62 -14.50 16.60
N LEU A 16 5.29 -13.37 15.98
CA LEU A 16 5.88 -12.08 16.33
C LEU A 16 5.52 -11.68 17.77
N SER A 17 4.30 -11.93 18.20
CA SER A 17 3.87 -11.72 19.57
C SER A 17 4.67 -12.56 20.55
N GLU A 18 4.90 -13.85 20.25
CA GLU A 18 5.72 -14.73 21.08
C GLU A 18 7.15 -14.22 21.21
N ILE A 19 7.79 -13.88 20.09
CA ILE A 19 9.19 -13.45 20.07
C ILE A 19 9.38 -12.11 20.77
N SER A 20 8.48 -11.16 20.52
CA SER A 20 8.59 -9.78 21.01
C SER A 20 8.07 -9.59 22.44
N GLY A 21 7.17 -10.43 22.88
CA GLY A 21 6.44 -10.20 24.13
C GLY A 21 5.40 -9.09 24.02
N ILE A 22 5.17 -8.54 22.84
CA ILE A 22 4.14 -7.54 22.58
C ILE A 22 2.79 -8.28 22.46
N PRO A 23 1.72 -7.81 23.12
CA PRO A 23 0.42 -8.47 23.01
C PRO A 23 -0.06 -8.57 21.57
N TYR A 24 -0.65 -9.72 21.22
CA TYR A 24 -1.19 -9.95 19.88
C TYR A 24 -2.19 -8.86 19.48
N SER A 25 -3.06 -8.43 20.40
CA SER A 25 -4.03 -7.37 20.12
C SER A 25 -3.38 -6.06 19.70
N THR A 26 -2.26 -5.71 20.33
CA THR A 26 -1.49 -4.50 19.97
C THR A 26 -0.92 -4.63 18.57
N LEU A 27 -0.30 -5.76 18.25
CA LEU A 27 0.26 -6.00 16.89
C LEU A 27 -0.85 -5.99 15.85
N ASN A 28 -1.98 -6.63 16.13
CA ASN A 28 -3.13 -6.66 15.24
C ASN A 28 -3.68 -5.26 14.96
N ASP A 29 -3.75 -4.41 15.97
CA ASP A 29 -4.18 -3.03 15.81
C ASP A 29 -3.22 -2.21 14.95
N ILE A 30 -1.92 -2.45 15.10
CA ILE A 30 -0.89 -1.79 14.27
C ILE A 30 -1.02 -2.18 12.79
N VAL A 31 -1.08 -3.48 12.49
CA VAL A 31 -1.13 -3.94 11.11
C VAL A 31 -2.46 -3.63 10.41
N ASN A 32 -3.53 -3.47 11.17
CA ASN A 32 -4.84 -3.10 10.63
C ASN A 32 -5.11 -1.59 10.65
N TYR A 33 -4.10 -0.80 11.00
CA TYR A 33 -4.17 0.68 11.05
C TYR A 33 -5.27 1.22 11.98
N LYS A 34 -5.59 0.47 13.04
CA LYS A 34 -6.55 0.91 14.05
C LYS A 34 -5.95 1.93 15.02
N VAL A 35 -4.63 1.92 15.15
CA VAL A 35 -3.87 2.88 15.96
C VAL A 35 -2.78 3.51 15.12
N ASP A 36 -2.46 4.76 15.42
CA ASP A 36 -1.32 5.45 14.81
C ASP A 36 -0.06 5.03 15.55
N ILE A 37 0.96 4.57 14.81
CA ILE A 37 2.24 4.16 15.38
C ILE A 37 2.91 5.29 16.17
N ALA A 38 2.67 6.53 15.78
CA ALA A 38 3.20 7.70 16.51
C ALA A 38 2.63 7.82 17.93
N ASN A 39 1.49 7.20 18.20
CA ASN A 39 0.83 7.20 19.51
C ASN A 39 1.15 5.96 20.35
N ILE A 40 1.95 5.05 19.83
CA ILE A 40 2.38 3.85 20.54
C ILE A 40 3.64 4.18 21.33
N ARG A 41 3.79 3.55 22.49
CA ARG A 41 4.97 3.74 23.33
C ARG A 41 6.26 3.49 22.51
N ALA A 42 7.19 4.43 22.60
CA ALA A 42 8.47 4.35 21.88
C ALA A 42 9.22 3.05 22.16
N GLY A 43 9.14 2.52 23.37
CA GLY A 43 9.77 1.26 23.76
C GLY A 43 9.24 0.06 22.97
N ILE A 44 7.94 0.03 22.69
CA ILE A 44 7.33 -1.02 21.86
C ILE A 44 7.80 -0.91 20.41
N VAL A 45 7.79 0.29 19.86
CA VAL A 45 8.23 0.56 18.49
C VAL A 45 9.70 0.22 18.32
N PHE A 46 10.55 0.62 19.25
CA PHE A 46 11.98 0.32 19.25
C PHE A 46 12.23 -1.19 19.29
N LYS A 47 11.54 -1.91 20.16
CA LYS A 47 11.66 -3.36 20.29
C LYS A 47 11.23 -4.07 19.01
N LEU A 48 10.12 -3.64 18.42
CA LEU A 48 9.59 -4.21 17.18
C LEU A 48 10.59 -4.00 16.03
N ALA A 49 11.12 -2.79 15.89
CA ALA A 49 12.14 -2.48 14.88
C ALA A 49 13.38 -3.36 15.02
N GLY A 50 13.87 -3.52 16.26
CA GLY A 50 15.04 -4.37 16.54
C GLY A 50 14.82 -5.82 16.16
N ILE A 51 13.66 -6.39 16.48
CA ILE A 51 13.32 -7.78 16.14
C ILE A 51 13.19 -7.97 14.62
N LEU A 52 12.61 -7.01 13.92
CA LEU A 52 12.43 -7.08 12.47
C LEU A 52 13.67 -6.68 11.68
N GLY A 53 14.73 -6.22 12.35
CA GLY A 53 15.96 -5.77 11.69
C GLY A 53 15.78 -4.48 10.90
N LEU A 54 14.87 -3.62 11.33
CA LEU A 54 14.54 -2.35 10.69
C LEU A 54 15.03 -1.18 11.53
N SER A 55 15.31 -0.04 10.87
CA SER A 55 15.44 1.23 11.56
C SER A 55 14.05 1.70 12.02
N MET A 56 14.01 2.68 12.93
CA MET A 56 12.76 3.28 13.36
C MET A 56 12.03 3.95 12.19
N ASP A 57 12.77 4.61 11.31
CA ASP A 57 12.22 5.27 10.13
C ASP A 57 11.62 4.27 9.14
N GLU A 58 12.31 3.15 8.91
CA GLU A 58 11.82 2.09 8.04
C GLU A 58 10.53 1.46 8.61
N LEU A 59 10.51 1.18 9.90
CA LEU A 59 9.32 0.66 10.56
C LEU A 59 8.15 1.66 10.50
N TYR A 60 8.42 2.93 10.78
CA TYR A 60 7.41 3.98 10.67
C TYR A 60 6.83 4.04 9.26
N GLY A 61 7.69 3.98 8.24
CA GLY A 61 7.24 3.94 6.85
C GLY A 61 6.33 2.76 6.53
N LEU A 62 6.66 1.57 7.05
CA LEU A 62 5.81 0.37 6.89
C LEU A 62 4.49 0.45 7.63
N CYS A 63 4.43 1.19 8.71
CA CYS A 63 3.22 1.38 9.51
C CYS A 63 2.37 2.56 9.04
N THR A 64 2.83 3.33 8.06
CA THR A 64 1.99 4.33 7.41
C THR A 64 1.04 3.64 6.42
N ARG A 65 -0.04 4.31 6.08
CA ARG A 65 -1.09 3.75 5.19
C ARG A 65 -0.78 3.94 3.72
N GLN A 66 0.50 4.03 3.36
CA GLN A 66 0.87 4.42 1.99
C GLN A 66 2.07 3.65 1.47
N ILE A 67 1.93 3.10 0.26
CA ILE A 67 3.01 2.54 -0.55
C ILE A 67 3.10 3.34 -1.83
N ASP A 68 4.31 3.67 -2.27
CA ASP A 68 4.53 4.33 -3.55
C ASP A 68 4.61 3.29 -4.67
N VAL A 69 3.93 3.57 -5.77
CA VAL A 69 3.91 2.75 -6.98
C VAL A 69 4.36 3.61 -8.16
N TYR A 70 5.17 3.04 -9.03
CA TYR A 70 5.69 3.75 -10.19
C TYR A 70 5.52 2.92 -11.46
N SER A 71 5.01 3.56 -12.52
CA SER A 71 4.98 2.97 -13.86
C SER A 71 6.11 3.54 -14.70
N GLU A 72 7.03 2.68 -15.13
CA GLU A 72 8.10 3.07 -16.04
C GLU A 72 7.54 3.39 -17.44
N GLU A 73 6.55 2.63 -17.88
CA GLU A 73 5.93 2.80 -19.20
C GLU A 73 5.35 4.20 -19.41
N TYR A 74 4.68 4.74 -18.40
CA TYR A 74 4.01 6.05 -18.48
C TYR A 74 4.69 7.13 -17.66
N SER A 75 5.73 6.80 -16.90
CA SER A 75 6.44 7.72 -16.01
C SER A 75 5.49 8.39 -15.01
N VAL A 76 4.61 7.61 -14.41
CA VAL A 76 3.60 8.08 -13.47
C VAL A 76 3.82 7.48 -12.10
N ASN A 77 3.76 8.33 -11.08
CA ASN A 77 3.78 7.92 -9.68
C ASN A 77 2.36 7.77 -9.16
N GLY A 78 2.13 6.72 -8.41
CA GLY A 78 0.89 6.51 -7.68
C GLY A 78 1.17 6.16 -6.23
N SER A 79 0.12 6.08 -5.44
CA SER A 79 0.20 5.62 -4.08
C SER A 79 -0.93 4.65 -3.76
N VAL A 80 -0.65 3.69 -2.89
CA VAL A 80 -1.64 2.75 -2.38
C VAL A 80 -1.76 2.97 -0.89
N TYR A 81 -2.98 3.10 -0.41
CA TYR A 81 -3.26 3.22 1.02
C TYR A 81 -4.43 2.32 1.40
N VAL A 82 -4.63 2.14 2.70
CA VAL A 82 -5.73 1.31 3.22
C VAL A 82 -6.83 2.21 3.75
N LYS A 83 -8.07 1.93 3.32
CA LYS A 83 -9.27 2.58 3.83
C LYS A 83 -10.38 1.53 3.92
N ASN A 84 -11.02 1.42 5.09
CA ASN A 84 -12.11 0.45 5.32
C ASN A 84 -11.73 -0.99 4.92
N LYS A 85 -10.53 -1.42 5.29
CA LYS A 85 -9.99 -2.77 5.00
C LYS A 85 -9.85 -3.07 3.49
N GLN A 86 -9.81 -2.03 2.65
CA GLN A 86 -9.57 -2.13 1.22
C GLN A 86 -8.28 -1.40 0.87
N TYR A 87 -7.54 -1.93 -0.10
CA TYR A 87 -6.45 -1.22 -0.73
C TYR A 87 -7.01 -0.26 -1.77
N ILE A 88 -6.60 1.01 -1.68
CA ILE A 88 -7.02 2.06 -2.59
C ILE A 88 -5.81 2.57 -3.36
N LEU A 89 -5.91 2.57 -4.68
CA LEU A 89 -4.91 3.18 -5.56
C LEU A 89 -5.32 4.61 -5.87
N GLU A 90 -4.37 5.55 -5.76
CA GLU A 90 -4.57 6.93 -6.14
C GLU A 90 -3.37 7.42 -6.94
N PHE A 91 -3.63 8.05 -8.08
CA PHE A 91 -2.60 8.66 -8.91
C PHE A 91 -3.15 9.83 -9.71
N GLN A 92 -2.25 10.66 -10.21
CA GLN A 92 -2.61 11.79 -11.07
C GLN A 92 -2.01 11.58 -12.46
N TYR A 93 -2.83 11.77 -13.47
CA TYR A 93 -2.44 11.67 -14.88
C TYR A 93 -3.21 12.71 -15.68
N HIS A 94 -2.49 13.53 -16.48
CA HIS A 94 -3.08 14.60 -17.28
C HIS A 94 -4.03 15.51 -16.47
N ASN A 95 -3.57 15.97 -15.30
CA ASN A 95 -4.33 16.86 -14.41
C ASN A 95 -5.63 16.27 -13.85
N ARG A 96 -5.82 14.96 -14.01
CA ARG A 96 -6.95 14.24 -13.43
C ARG A 96 -6.48 13.31 -12.33
N VAL A 97 -7.19 13.30 -11.22
CA VAL A 97 -6.93 12.38 -10.11
C VAL A 97 -7.79 11.14 -10.27
N PHE A 98 -7.13 9.97 -10.22
CA PHE A 98 -7.78 8.66 -10.29
C PHE A 98 -7.72 8.00 -8.94
N LYS A 99 -8.83 7.43 -8.51
CA LYS A 99 -8.94 6.60 -7.32
C LYS A 99 -9.64 5.30 -7.68
N GLU A 100 -9.10 4.18 -7.24
CA GLU A 100 -9.67 2.87 -7.53
C GLU A 100 -9.51 1.94 -6.33
N GLU A 101 -10.58 1.25 -5.96
CA GLU A 101 -10.49 0.15 -5.00
C GLU A 101 -9.85 -1.06 -5.70
N LEU A 102 -8.77 -1.58 -5.14
CA LEU A 102 -8.06 -2.71 -5.74
C LEU A 102 -8.60 -4.04 -5.25
N CYS A 103 -8.54 -4.26 -3.96
CA CYS A 103 -8.92 -5.52 -3.34
C CYS A 103 -8.97 -5.37 -1.83
N PRO A 104 -9.66 -6.29 -1.12
CA PRO A 104 -9.59 -6.34 0.34
C PRO A 104 -8.17 -6.62 0.85
N VAL A 105 -7.87 -6.12 2.03
CA VAL A 105 -6.60 -6.40 2.71
C VAL A 105 -6.62 -7.86 3.19
N LYS A 106 -5.99 -8.74 2.43
CA LYS A 106 -5.84 -10.16 2.72
C LYS A 106 -4.38 -10.56 2.51
N LYS A 107 -3.95 -11.61 3.21
CA LYS A 107 -2.57 -12.10 3.13
C LYS A 107 -2.11 -12.34 1.69
N GLU A 108 -2.94 -12.99 0.89
CA GLU A 108 -2.64 -13.35 -0.50
C GLU A 108 -2.46 -12.11 -1.38
N ALA A 109 -3.30 -11.10 -1.20
CA ALA A 109 -3.21 -9.85 -1.94
C ALA A 109 -2.05 -8.97 -1.46
N THR A 110 -1.80 -8.95 -0.16
CA THR A 110 -0.77 -8.11 0.47
C THR A 110 0.62 -8.37 -0.09
N MET A 111 0.94 -9.63 -0.42
CA MET A 111 2.25 -10.00 -0.98
C MET A 111 2.51 -9.40 -2.35
N PHE A 112 1.47 -9.08 -3.12
CA PHE A 112 1.56 -8.65 -4.51
C PHE A 112 0.92 -7.29 -4.76
N ILE A 113 0.64 -6.54 -3.69
CA ILE A 113 -0.14 -5.30 -3.83
C ILE A 113 0.54 -4.25 -4.70
N ASP A 114 1.85 -4.15 -4.66
CA ASP A 114 2.62 -3.25 -5.51
C ASP A 114 2.45 -3.61 -6.99
N SER A 115 2.55 -4.89 -7.33
CA SER A 115 2.37 -5.38 -8.70
C SER A 115 0.92 -5.24 -9.18
N ILE A 116 -0.04 -5.52 -8.31
CA ILE A 116 -1.46 -5.34 -8.60
C ILE A 116 -1.76 -3.87 -8.88
N ALA A 117 -1.24 -2.97 -8.06
CA ALA A 117 -1.46 -1.54 -8.20
C ALA A 117 -0.81 -0.99 -9.48
N GLU A 118 0.42 -1.40 -9.79
CA GLU A 118 1.10 -0.99 -11.02
C GLU A 118 0.30 -1.43 -12.26
N TRP A 119 -0.12 -2.68 -12.29
CA TRP A 119 -0.92 -3.22 -13.39
C TRP A 119 -2.23 -2.45 -13.56
N GLN A 120 -2.94 -2.20 -12.47
CA GLN A 120 -4.21 -1.48 -12.50
C GLN A 120 -4.01 -0.03 -12.94
N MET A 121 -2.97 0.62 -12.45
CA MET A 121 -2.64 2.00 -12.84
C MET A 121 -2.38 2.10 -14.33
N GLU A 122 -1.56 1.22 -14.89
CA GLU A 122 -1.25 1.19 -16.32
C GLU A 122 -2.49 0.91 -17.17
N LYS A 123 -3.36 0.01 -16.71
CA LYS A 123 -4.63 -0.29 -17.38
C LYS A 123 -5.54 0.94 -17.43
N MET A 124 -5.63 1.68 -16.34
CA MET A 124 -6.46 2.90 -16.27
C MET A 124 -5.90 4.00 -17.17
N ILE A 125 -4.58 4.19 -17.19
CA ILE A 125 -3.92 5.17 -18.07
C ILE A 125 -4.14 4.82 -19.53
N ARG A 126 -3.97 3.56 -19.89
CA ARG A 126 -4.19 3.10 -21.26
C ARG A 126 -5.62 3.35 -21.73
N LYS A 127 -6.59 3.09 -20.86
CA LYS A 127 -8.01 3.37 -21.12
C LYS A 127 -8.24 4.86 -21.36
N GLN A 128 -7.64 5.72 -20.54
CA GLN A 128 -7.75 7.17 -20.67
C GLN A 128 -7.18 7.65 -22.00
N GLU A 129 -6.01 7.15 -22.39
CA GLU A 129 -5.40 7.51 -23.68
C GLU A 129 -6.26 7.09 -24.86
N MET A 130 -6.86 5.93 -24.80
CA MET A 130 -7.77 5.45 -25.86
C MET A 130 -9.01 6.32 -25.96
N GLU A 131 -9.57 6.74 -24.84
CA GLU A 131 -10.72 7.65 -24.81
C GLU A 131 -10.37 9.01 -25.41
N GLU A 132 -9.21 9.57 -25.08
CA GLU A 132 -8.72 10.83 -25.62
C GLU A 132 -8.51 10.74 -27.15
N MET A 133 -7.94 9.65 -27.63
CA MET A 133 -7.76 9.41 -29.06
C MET A 133 -9.10 9.32 -29.79
N TYR A 134 -10.06 8.63 -29.18
CA TYR A 134 -11.41 8.49 -29.74
C TYR A 134 -12.10 9.84 -29.86
N GLU A 135 -12.02 10.69 -28.86
CA GLU A 135 -12.58 12.04 -28.87
C GLU A 135 -11.94 12.89 -29.98
N LEU A 136 -10.63 12.81 -30.15
CA LEU A 136 -9.91 13.49 -31.23
C LEU A 136 -10.40 13.04 -32.61
N CYS A 137 -10.63 11.74 -32.78
CA CYS A 137 -11.15 11.21 -34.04
C CYS A 137 -12.56 11.73 -34.33
N ILE A 138 -13.41 11.82 -33.33
CA ILE A 138 -14.77 12.36 -33.48
C ILE A 138 -14.71 13.85 -33.87
N LYS A 139 -13.89 14.65 -33.20
CA LYS A 139 -13.71 16.08 -33.51
C LYS A 139 -13.18 16.30 -34.91
N ALA A 140 -12.29 15.42 -35.38
CA ALA A 140 -11.75 15.51 -36.75
C ALA A 140 -12.79 15.22 -37.82
N LYS A 141 -13.81 14.45 -37.53
CA LYS A 141 -14.92 14.13 -38.44
C LYS A 141 -16.00 15.19 -38.46
N GLY A 142 -16.10 15.95 -37.38
CA GLY A 142 -17.06 17.04 -37.25
C GLY A 142 -16.55 18.33 -37.84
#